data_1eb9c8302f1c8c0bbbd6a396da650432
#
_entry.id   1eb9c8302f1c8c0bbbd6a396da650432
#
_cell.length_a   1.000
_cell.length_b   1.000
_cell.length_c   1.000
_cell.angle_alpha   90.00
_cell.angle_beta   90.00
_cell.angle_gamma   90.00
#
_symmetry.space_group_name_H-M   'P 1'
#
loop_
_entity.id
_entity.type
_entity.pdbx_description
1 polymer ?
#
loop_
_entity_poly.entity_id
_entity_poly.type
_entity_poly.pdbx_seq_one_letter_code
_entity_poly.pdbx_strand_id
1 'polypeptide(L)'
;QLEADDLIAGWVQAHPNDDHVIISTDGDFAQLVGPNCRQYNGVANVTITEQGYFNDDGSPVIEKKTQEIKPAPQPDFMLFEKCMRGDTSDNVFSAYPGVRKKGTKNKVGLIEAYADKDTKGYNWNNMMLQRWTDHEGVEHRVLDDYQRNVVLCDLTAQPGNIRSIINDVIEDNMQPKSVDQVGMRLMKFCAKWDMQRIADQAQAFAKPLQARYPV
;
A
#
# COMPACT_ATOMS: atom_id res chain seq x y z
N GLN A 1 8.74 -1.08 -16.60
CA GLN A 1 7.62 -0.18 -16.32
C GLN A 1 7.43 -0.19 -14.81
N LEU A 2 7.39 0.99 -14.18
CA LEU A 2 7.11 1.13 -12.74
C LEU A 2 5.62 1.42 -12.54
N GLU A 3 5.08 0.98 -11.43
CA GLU A 3 3.76 1.37 -10.95
C GLU A 3 3.86 2.63 -10.07
N ALA A 4 2.75 3.32 -9.87
CA ALA A 4 2.73 4.52 -9.03
C ALA A 4 3.11 4.19 -7.57
N ASP A 5 2.71 3.01 -7.12
CA ASP A 5 2.93 2.52 -5.75
C ASP A 5 4.41 2.34 -5.45
N ASP A 6 5.18 1.83 -6.41
CA ASP A 6 6.64 1.73 -6.33
C ASP A 6 7.30 3.10 -6.11
N LEU A 7 6.84 4.11 -6.86
CA LEU A 7 7.38 5.47 -6.77
C LEU A 7 7.00 6.15 -5.45
N ILE A 8 5.77 5.96 -4.99
CA ILE A 8 5.29 6.49 -3.70
C ILE A 8 6.08 5.86 -2.55
N ALA A 9 6.24 4.54 -2.56
CA ALA A 9 7.03 3.83 -1.55
C ALA A 9 8.49 4.28 -1.58
N GLY A 10 9.08 4.37 -2.77
CA GLY A 10 10.46 4.87 -2.96
C GLY A 10 10.64 6.29 -2.45
N TRP A 11 9.67 7.18 -2.71
CA TRP A 11 9.70 8.55 -2.20
C TRP A 11 9.69 8.60 -0.68
N VAL A 12 8.77 7.88 -0.03
CA VAL A 12 8.69 7.80 1.44
C VAL A 12 9.99 7.28 2.03
N GLN A 13 10.58 6.23 1.43
CA GLN A 13 11.86 5.67 1.88
C GLN A 13 13.06 6.60 1.68
N ALA A 14 13.07 7.40 0.60
CA ALA A 14 14.13 8.35 0.32
C ALA A 14 14.08 9.59 1.26
N HIS A 15 12.93 9.88 1.85
CA HIS A 15 12.70 11.04 2.71
C HIS A 15 12.19 10.64 4.11
N PRO A 16 12.94 9.85 4.88
CA PRO A 16 12.45 9.24 6.12
C PRO A 16 12.19 10.25 7.24
N ASN A 17 12.69 11.47 7.11
CA ASN A 17 12.50 12.54 8.10
C ASN A 17 11.35 13.51 7.75
N ASP A 18 10.74 13.34 6.59
CA ASP A 18 9.63 14.16 6.15
C ASP A 18 8.31 13.61 6.67
N ASP A 19 7.30 14.48 6.81
CA ASP A 19 5.95 14.09 7.16
C ASP A 19 5.15 13.80 5.87
N HIS A 20 4.73 12.56 5.69
CA HIS A 20 4.06 12.08 4.49
C HIS A 20 2.57 11.88 4.68
N VAL A 21 1.78 12.35 3.72
CA VAL A 21 0.36 12.06 3.61
C VAL A 21 0.08 11.43 2.25
N ILE A 22 -0.22 10.14 2.24
CA ILE A 22 -0.61 9.42 1.03
C ILE A 22 -2.12 9.56 0.85
N ILE A 23 -2.56 10.23 -0.21
CA ILE A 23 -3.99 10.38 -0.54
C ILE A 23 -4.38 9.26 -1.49
N SER A 24 -4.96 8.20 -0.96
CA SER A 24 -5.35 7.02 -1.73
C SER A 24 -6.42 6.21 -1.02
N THR A 25 -7.25 5.51 -1.81
CA THR A 25 -8.18 4.48 -1.31
C THR A 25 -7.57 3.09 -1.27
N ASP A 26 -6.38 2.93 -1.85
CA ASP A 26 -5.71 1.64 -1.94
C ASP A 26 -5.22 1.17 -0.56
N GLY A 27 -5.60 -0.06 -0.22
CA GLY A 27 -5.22 -0.67 1.07
C GLY A 27 -3.74 -1.06 1.17
N ASP A 28 -3.04 -1.14 0.05
CA ASP A 28 -1.63 -1.55 0.03
C ASP A 28 -0.71 -0.52 0.66
N PHE A 29 -1.08 0.77 0.60
CA PHE A 29 -0.34 1.82 1.28
C PHE A 29 -0.36 1.73 2.80
N ALA A 30 -1.20 0.88 3.39
CA ALA A 30 -1.12 0.58 4.82
C ALA A 30 0.24 0.00 5.23
N GLN A 31 0.99 -0.59 4.29
CA GLN A 31 2.37 -1.06 4.49
C GLN A 31 3.35 0.08 4.82
N LEU A 32 3.06 1.29 4.36
CA LEU A 32 3.91 2.47 4.54
C LEU A 32 3.53 3.31 5.75
N VAL A 33 2.42 2.98 6.43
CA VAL A 33 1.96 3.73 7.60
C VAL A 33 2.93 3.54 8.76
N GLY A 34 3.36 4.66 9.33
CA GLY A 34 4.34 4.71 10.41
C GLY A 34 4.38 6.08 11.08
N PRO A 35 5.40 6.36 11.90
CA PRO A 35 5.49 7.61 12.66
C PRO A 35 5.40 8.88 11.80
N ASN A 36 5.98 8.85 10.61
CA ASN A 36 6.06 9.99 9.70
C ASN A 36 5.23 9.79 8.41
N CYS A 37 4.43 8.73 8.34
CA CYS A 37 3.63 8.44 7.16
C CYS A 37 2.21 8.04 7.56
N ARG A 38 1.22 8.73 7.02
CA ARG A 38 -0.20 8.42 7.17
C ARG A 38 -0.88 8.35 5.81
N GLN A 39 -1.96 7.61 5.75
CA GLN A 39 -2.80 7.53 4.56
C GLN A 39 -4.13 8.25 4.81
N TYR A 40 -4.59 9.03 3.84
CA TYR A 40 -5.91 9.62 3.82
C TYR A 40 -6.78 8.99 2.74
N ASN A 41 -7.87 8.35 3.14
CA ASN A 41 -8.89 7.84 2.24
C ASN A 41 -9.98 8.89 2.04
N GLY A 42 -9.89 9.65 0.95
CA GLY A 42 -10.82 10.75 0.66
C GLY A 42 -12.25 10.31 0.26
N VAL A 43 -12.48 9.03 -0.02
CA VAL A 43 -13.82 8.48 -0.27
C VAL A 43 -14.53 8.16 1.04
N ALA A 44 -13.81 7.61 1.99
CA ALA A 44 -14.34 7.28 3.30
C ALA A 44 -14.22 8.45 4.29
N ASN A 45 -13.45 9.50 3.96
CA ASN A 45 -13.04 10.57 4.86
C ASN A 45 -12.38 10.04 6.14
N VAL A 46 -11.40 9.16 5.95
CA VAL A 46 -10.70 8.49 7.05
C VAL A 46 -9.20 8.67 6.90
N THR A 47 -8.55 9.11 7.98
CA THR A 47 -7.09 9.10 8.12
C THR A 47 -6.64 7.83 8.81
N ILE A 48 -5.65 7.16 8.24
CA ILE A 48 -5.05 5.93 8.74
C ILE A 48 -3.64 6.28 9.24
N THR A 49 -3.39 6.01 10.50
CA THR A 49 -2.11 6.23 11.18
C THR A 49 -1.66 4.95 11.89
N GLU A 50 -0.45 4.93 12.44
CA GLU A 50 0.00 3.81 13.28
C GLU A 50 -0.84 3.61 14.56
N GLN A 51 -1.55 4.67 15.02
CA GLN A 51 -2.42 4.60 16.20
C GLN A 51 -3.83 4.08 15.85
N GLY A 52 -4.25 4.14 14.59
CA GLY A 52 -5.57 3.68 14.20
C GLY A 52 -6.19 4.39 13.00
N TYR A 53 -7.49 4.29 12.92
CA TYR A 53 -8.33 4.88 11.87
C TYR A 53 -9.17 5.99 12.49
N PHE A 54 -9.11 7.19 11.90
CA PHE A 54 -9.76 8.38 12.44
C PHE A 54 -10.63 9.05 11.36
N ASN A 55 -11.82 9.46 11.76
CA ASN A 55 -12.69 10.30 10.95
C ASN A 55 -12.14 11.74 10.83
N ASP A 56 -12.67 12.56 9.94
CA ASP A 56 -12.25 13.97 9.76
C ASP A 56 -12.36 14.83 11.03
N ASP A 57 -13.27 14.48 11.93
CA ASP A 57 -13.43 15.14 13.23
C ASP A 57 -12.46 14.66 14.31
N GLY A 58 -11.56 13.76 13.95
CA GLY A 58 -10.57 13.15 14.86
C GLY A 58 -11.12 12.02 15.73
N SER A 59 -12.39 11.67 15.63
CA SER A 59 -12.94 10.52 16.34
C SER A 59 -12.45 9.20 15.76
N PRO A 60 -12.25 8.15 16.57
CA PRO A 60 -11.87 6.85 16.07
C PRO A 60 -12.99 6.21 15.24
N VAL A 61 -12.60 5.48 14.20
CA VAL A 61 -13.55 4.72 13.38
C VAL A 61 -14.05 3.51 14.15
N ILE A 62 -15.38 3.34 14.17
CA ILE A 62 -16.05 2.18 14.79
C ILE A 62 -16.32 1.12 13.72
N GLU A 63 -15.91 -0.11 13.99
CA GLU A 63 -16.19 -1.24 13.10
C GLU A 63 -17.68 -1.62 13.15
N LYS A 64 -18.34 -1.63 11.98
CA LYS A 64 -19.80 -1.84 11.89
C LYS A 64 -20.29 -3.19 12.45
N LYS A 65 -19.44 -4.23 12.37
CA LYS A 65 -19.83 -5.59 12.80
C LYS A 65 -19.69 -5.80 14.30
N THR A 66 -18.59 -5.33 14.89
CA THR A 66 -18.25 -5.55 16.28
C THR A 66 -18.73 -4.43 17.19
N GLN A 67 -19.03 -3.25 16.63
CA GLN A 67 -19.31 -2.00 17.36
C GLN A 67 -18.15 -1.54 18.25
N GLU A 68 -16.94 -2.01 17.96
CA GLU A 68 -15.72 -1.65 18.66
C GLU A 68 -14.88 -0.69 17.83
N ILE A 69 -13.93 0.00 18.47
CA ILE A 69 -12.95 0.82 17.76
C ILE A 69 -12.16 -0.08 16.81
N LYS A 70 -12.10 0.33 15.54
CA LYS A 70 -11.30 -0.38 14.54
C LYS A 70 -9.84 -0.42 14.97
N PRO A 71 -9.23 -1.61 15.11
CA PRO A 71 -7.84 -1.72 15.60
C PRO A 71 -6.88 -1.05 14.63
N ALA A 72 -5.78 -0.54 15.19
CA ALA A 72 -4.69 0.04 14.41
C ALA A 72 -4.19 -0.93 13.33
N PRO A 73 -3.74 -0.41 12.17
CA PRO A 73 -3.17 -1.26 11.15
C PRO A 73 -1.93 -2.00 11.67
N GLN A 74 -1.74 -3.21 11.21
CA GLN A 74 -0.54 -4.01 11.48
C GLN A 74 0.12 -4.29 10.11
N PRO A 75 0.96 -3.38 9.61
CA PRO A 75 1.52 -3.44 8.26
C PRO A 75 2.14 -4.81 7.91
N ASP A 76 2.99 -5.33 8.79
CA ASP A 76 3.65 -6.63 8.58
C ASP A 76 2.66 -7.80 8.49
N PHE A 77 1.62 -7.80 9.34
CA PHE A 77 0.60 -8.84 9.29
C PHE A 77 -0.28 -8.70 8.05
N MET A 78 -0.61 -7.47 7.65
CA MET A 78 -1.40 -7.21 6.44
C MET A 78 -0.66 -7.68 5.19
N LEU A 79 0.64 -7.38 5.07
CA LEU A 79 1.49 -7.88 4.00
C LEU A 79 1.57 -9.42 4.02
N PHE A 80 1.83 -10.01 5.18
CA PHE A 80 1.85 -11.47 5.31
C PHE A 80 0.51 -12.10 4.89
N GLU A 81 -0.61 -11.55 5.36
CA GLU A 81 -1.95 -12.03 4.99
C GLU A 81 -2.18 -11.90 3.47
N LYS A 82 -1.80 -10.78 2.84
CA LYS A 82 -1.89 -10.57 1.39
C LYS A 82 -1.04 -11.58 0.63
N CYS A 83 0.21 -11.77 1.01
CA CYS A 83 1.11 -12.75 0.37
C CYS A 83 0.59 -14.19 0.47
N MET A 84 -0.06 -14.55 1.57
CA MET A 84 -0.62 -15.90 1.77
C MET A 84 -1.95 -16.11 1.04
N ARG A 85 -2.82 -15.11 1.01
CA ARG A 85 -4.15 -15.20 0.37
C ARG A 85 -4.14 -14.86 -1.11
N GLY A 86 -3.11 -14.12 -1.55
CA GLY A 86 -3.08 -13.52 -2.86
C GLY A 86 -3.98 -12.29 -2.96
N ASP A 87 -3.96 -11.66 -4.13
CA ASP A 87 -4.81 -10.54 -4.49
C ASP A 87 -5.32 -10.70 -5.92
N THR A 88 -6.64 -10.86 -6.06
CA THR A 88 -7.25 -11.06 -7.37
C THR A 88 -7.28 -9.80 -8.22
N SER A 89 -7.23 -8.60 -7.61
CA SER A 89 -7.18 -7.34 -8.33
C SER A 89 -5.84 -7.17 -9.06
N ASP A 90 -4.76 -7.64 -8.44
CA ASP A 90 -3.40 -7.54 -8.97
C ASP A 90 -2.90 -8.84 -9.62
N ASN A 91 -3.79 -9.83 -9.81
CA ASN A 91 -3.45 -11.16 -10.33
C ASN A 91 -2.37 -11.90 -9.50
N VAL A 92 -2.31 -11.64 -8.21
CA VAL A 92 -1.43 -12.35 -7.29
C VAL A 92 -2.13 -13.61 -6.78
N PHE A 93 -1.63 -14.77 -7.15
CA PHE A 93 -2.21 -16.05 -6.72
C PHE A 93 -1.91 -16.35 -5.24
N SER A 94 -2.89 -16.96 -4.58
CA SER A 94 -2.73 -17.41 -3.20
C SER A 94 -1.55 -18.38 -3.06
N ALA A 95 -0.70 -18.18 -2.07
CA ALA A 95 0.33 -19.15 -1.73
C ALA A 95 -0.27 -20.41 -1.10
N TYR A 96 -1.40 -20.28 -0.40
CA TYR A 96 -2.13 -21.41 0.18
C TYR A 96 -3.63 -21.21 0.07
N PRO A 97 -4.29 -21.71 -1.00
CA PRO A 97 -5.73 -21.56 -1.21
C PRO A 97 -6.56 -22.12 -0.05
N GLY A 98 -7.60 -21.40 0.34
CA GLY A 98 -8.50 -21.80 1.39
C GLY A 98 -7.96 -21.71 2.81
N VAL A 99 -6.75 -21.15 3.01
CA VAL A 99 -6.24 -20.89 4.35
C VAL A 99 -7.12 -19.85 5.08
N ARG A 100 -7.42 -20.11 6.35
CA ARG A 100 -8.22 -19.23 7.20
C ARG A 100 -7.30 -18.28 7.98
N LYS A 101 -7.79 -17.08 8.31
CA LYS A 101 -7.10 -16.12 9.15
C LYS A 101 -6.75 -16.73 10.52
N LYS A 102 -7.70 -17.47 11.11
CA LYS A 102 -7.50 -18.26 12.33
C LYS A 102 -7.71 -19.74 12.04
N GLY A 103 -6.84 -20.59 12.55
CA GLY A 103 -6.89 -22.04 12.36
C GLY A 103 -8.06 -22.72 13.04
N THR A 104 -8.15 -24.01 12.83
CA THR A 104 -9.05 -24.95 13.54
C THR A 104 -8.20 -25.90 14.39
N LYS A 105 -8.81 -26.76 15.19
CA LYS A 105 -8.08 -27.74 16.03
C LYS A 105 -7.01 -28.55 15.28
N ASN A 106 -7.23 -28.81 13.99
CA ASN A 106 -6.39 -29.69 13.18
C ASN A 106 -5.66 -28.94 12.05
N LYS A 107 -5.73 -27.60 12.00
CA LYS A 107 -5.14 -26.82 10.92
C LYS A 107 -4.58 -25.50 11.45
N VAL A 108 -3.33 -25.22 11.13
CA VAL A 108 -2.69 -23.94 11.44
C VAL A 108 -3.31 -22.86 10.56
N GLY A 109 -3.69 -21.73 11.16
CA GLY A 109 -4.15 -20.53 10.46
C GLY A 109 -3.06 -19.49 10.31
N LEU A 110 -3.41 -18.37 9.67
CA LEU A 110 -2.46 -17.27 9.39
C LEU A 110 -1.96 -16.63 10.68
N ILE A 111 -2.82 -16.45 11.68
CA ILE A 111 -2.45 -15.82 12.96
C ILE A 111 -1.41 -16.67 13.69
N GLU A 112 -1.63 -17.98 13.73
CA GLU A 112 -0.73 -18.92 14.40
C GLU A 112 0.63 -19.01 13.68
N ALA A 113 0.62 -19.02 12.34
CA ALA A 113 1.85 -19.04 11.56
C ALA A 113 2.62 -17.72 11.66
N TYR A 114 1.92 -16.60 11.64
CA TYR A 114 2.54 -15.27 11.78
C TYR A 114 3.17 -15.08 13.16
N ALA A 115 2.53 -15.59 14.22
CA ALA A 115 3.00 -15.42 15.59
C ALA A 115 4.40 -16.02 15.85
N ASP A 116 4.80 -17.04 15.10
CA ASP A 116 6.13 -17.65 15.21
C ASP A 116 7.00 -17.50 13.94
N LYS A 117 6.64 -16.54 13.07
CA LYS A 117 7.31 -16.26 11.79
C LYS A 117 8.81 -16.00 11.96
N ASP A 118 9.16 -15.15 12.91
CA ASP A 118 10.55 -14.66 13.07
C ASP A 118 11.46 -15.75 13.61
N THR A 119 10.94 -16.64 14.46
CA THR A 119 11.67 -17.79 15.01
C THR A 119 11.60 -19.02 14.09
N LYS A 120 10.79 -18.94 13.00
CA LYS A 120 10.46 -20.08 12.14
C LYS A 120 10.01 -21.29 12.95
N GLY A 121 9.07 -21.02 13.90
CA GLY A 121 8.57 -22.00 14.83
C GLY A 121 7.70 -23.10 14.19
N TYR A 122 7.05 -23.89 15.04
CA TYR A 122 6.25 -25.04 14.60
C TYR A 122 5.12 -24.66 13.64
N ASN A 123 4.35 -23.59 13.97
CA ASN A 123 3.22 -23.19 13.14
C ASN A 123 3.66 -22.63 11.79
N TRP A 124 4.74 -21.81 11.78
CA TRP A 124 5.35 -21.32 10.57
C TRP A 124 5.77 -22.48 9.67
N ASN A 125 6.56 -23.41 10.18
CA ASN A 125 7.05 -24.53 9.40
C ASN A 125 5.93 -25.44 8.93
N ASN A 126 4.92 -25.71 9.79
CA ASN A 126 3.77 -26.51 9.41
C ASN A 126 3.02 -25.89 8.22
N MET A 127 2.89 -24.57 8.16
CA MET A 127 2.25 -23.91 7.03
C MET A 127 3.16 -23.87 5.80
N MET A 128 4.39 -23.42 5.93
CA MET A 128 5.30 -23.14 4.80
C MET A 128 5.81 -24.39 4.10
N LEU A 129 5.88 -25.53 4.79
CA LEU A 129 6.31 -26.80 4.19
C LEU A 129 5.21 -27.56 3.48
N GLN A 130 3.95 -27.09 3.57
CA GLN A 130 2.85 -27.75 2.88
C GLN A 130 2.99 -27.63 1.37
N ARG A 131 2.41 -28.61 0.69
CA ARG A 131 2.27 -28.65 -0.77
C ARG A 131 0.80 -28.75 -1.12
N TRP A 132 0.45 -28.21 -2.25
CA TRP A 132 -0.90 -28.29 -2.81
C TRP A 132 -0.82 -28.38 -4.32
N THR A 133 -1.87 -28.89 -4.95
CA THR A 133 -1.95 -29.03 -6.40
C THR A 133 -3.06 -28.13 -6.92
N ASP A 134 -2.75 -27.36 -7.96
CA ASP A 134 -3.73 -26.48 -8.61
C ASP A 134 -4.66 -27.27 -9.55
N HIS A 135 -5.56 -26.54 -10.22
CA HIS A 135 -6.55 -27.11 -11.14
C HIS A 135 -5.93 -27.63 -12.46
N GLU A 136 -4.70 -27.25 -12.76
CA GLU A 136 -3.92 -27.74 -13.90
C GLU A 136 -3.05 -28.94 -13.57
N GLY A 137 -3.05 -29.36 -12.30
CA GLY A 137 -2.26 -30.50 -11.80
C GLY A 137 -0.83 -30.14 -11.44
N VAL A 138 -0.49 -28.84 -11.36
CA VAL A 138 0.84 -28.37 -10.98
C VAL A 138 0.98 -28.39 -9.46
N GLU A 139 2.05 -28.98 -8.95
CA GLU A 139 2.38 -29.00 -7.53
C GLU A 139 3.06 -27.69 -7.12
N HIS A 140 2.55 -27.09 -6.06
CA HIS A 140 3.04 -25.88 -5.44
C HIS A 140 3.57 -26.14 -4.03
N ARG A 141 4.62 -25.46 -3.63
CA ARG A 141 5.07 -25.41 -2.25
C ARG A 141 4.72 -24.03 -1.68
N VAL A 142 4.05 -24.01 -0.53
CA VAL A 142 3.57 -22.77 0.09
C VAL A 142 4.68 -21.74 0.29
N LEU A 143 5.86 -22.16 0.76
CA LEU A 143 6.99 -21.26 0.97
C LEU A 143 7.45 -20.58 -0.32
N ASP A 144 7.52 -21.31 -1.42
CA ASP A 144 8.04 -20.79 -2.69
C ASP A 144 7.03 -19.77 -3.27
N ASP A 145 5.74 -20.10 -3.21
CA ASP A 145 4.68 -19.17 -3.63
C ASP A 145 4.59 -17.94 -2.71
N TYR A 146 4.75 -18.12 -1.40
CA TYR A 146 4.83 -17.00 -0.45
C TYR A 146 5.99 -16.06 -0.79
N GLN A 147 7.18 -16.59 -1.03
CA GLN A 147 8.36 -15.78 -1.39
C GLN A 147 8.16 -15.03 -2.70
N ARG A 148 7.57 -15.68 -3.71
CA ARG A 148 7.18 -15.01 -4.95
C ARG A 148 6.23 -13.85 -4.67
N ASN A 149 5.21 -14.08 -3.85
CA ASN A 149 4.21 -13.06 -3.54
C ASN A 149 4.79 -11.90 -2.72
N VAL A 150 5.78 -12.15 -1.85
CA VAL A 150 6.50 -11.07 -1.15
C VAL A 150 7.19 -10.15 -2.15
N VAL A 151 7.87 -10.69 -3.16
CA VAL A 151 8.51 -9.86 -4.21
C VAL A 151 7.51 -9.02 -5.00
N LEU A 152 6.27 -9.51 -5.15
CA LEU A 152 5.21 -8.80 -5.88
C LEU A 152 4.45 -7.78 -5.03
N CYS A 153 4.30 -8.04 -3.73
CA CYS A 153 3.40 -7.27 -2.86
C CYS A 153 4.11 -6.34 -1.89
N ASP A 154 5.39 -6.58 -1.58
CA ASP A 154 6.12 -5.78 -0.60
C ASP A 154 6.66 -4.51 -1.26
N LEU A 155 6.00 -3.41 -1.00
CA LEU A 155 6.37 -2.08 -1.51
C LEU A 155 7.73 -1.59 -0.97
N THR A 156 8.26 -2.24 0.05
CA THR A 156 9.52 -1.83 0.70
C THR A 156 10.73 -2.67 0.28
N ALA A 157 10.51 -3.84 -0.34
CA ALA A 157 11.53 -4.82 -0.70
C ALA A 157 11.73 -4.96 -2.22
N GLN A 158 11.75 -3.87 -2.94
CA GLN A 158 11.93 -3.86 -4.39
C GLN A 158 13.27 -4.49 -4.81
N PRO A 159 13.29 -5.30 -5.89
CA PRO A 159 14.53 -5.81 -6.47
C PRO A 159 15.52 -4.68 -6.80
N GLY A 160 16.82 -4.93 -6.64
CA GLY A 160 17.86 -3.90 -6.75
C GLY A 160 17.87 -3.13 -8.06
N ASN A 161 17.57 -3.77 -9.18
CA ASN A 161 17.43 -3.10 -10.49
C ASN A 161 16.21 -2.18 -10.56
N ILE A 162 15.10 -2.56 -9.96
CA ILE A 162 13.88 -1.73 -9.86
C ILE A 162 14.15 -0.55 -8.93
N ARG A 163 14.76 -0.80 -7.77
CA ARG A 163 15.12 0.25 -6.82
C ARG A 163 16.06 1.30 -7.42
N SER A 164 17.03 0.89 -8.26
CA SER A 164 17.88 1.85 -8.97
C SER A 164 17.05 2.78 -9.86
N ILE A 165 16.13 2.23 -10.65
CA ILE A 165 15.26 3.04 -11.52
C ILE A 165 14.37 3.98 -10.70
N ILE A 166 13.82 3.51 -9.57
CA ILE A 166 13.02 4.35 -8.67
C ILE A 166 13.86 5.53 -8.15
N ASN A 167 15.07 5.26 -7.68
CA ASN A 167 15.98 6.28 -7.15
C ASN A 167 16.33 7.31 -8.23
N ASP A 168 16.67 6.88 -9.45
CA ASP A 168 16.98 7.78 -10.57
C ASP A 168 15.77 8.71 -10.86
N VAL A 169 14.55 8.17 -10.89
CA VAL A 169 13.34 8.96 -11.10
C VAL A 169 13.11 9.97 -9.95
N ILE A 170 13.36 9.57 -8.71
CA ILE A 170 13.22 10.45 -7.54
C ILE A 170 14.26 11.57 -7.62
N GLU A 171 15.54 11.25 -7.85
CA GLU A 171 16.63 12.25 -7.94
C GLU A 171 16.38 13.28 -9.05
N ASP A 172 15.94 12.83 -10.22
CA ASP A 172 15.60 13.69 -11.36
C ASP A 172 14.45 14.68 -11.05
N ASN A 173 13.61 14.36 -10.07
CA ASN A 173 12.42 15.14 -9.72
C ASN A 173 12.50 15.82 -8.33
N MET A 174 13.57 15.63 -7.57
CA MET A 174 13.77 16.26 -6.25
C MET A 174 13.91 17.77 -6.33
N GLN A 175 14.50 18.29 -7.41
CA GLN A 175 14.70 19.73 -7.56
C GLN A 175 13.39 20.42 -7.94
N PRO A 176 12.95 21.43 -7.18
CA PRO A 176 11.75 22.19 -7.53
C PRO A 176 11.98 22.86 -8.89
N LYS A 177 11.21 22.45 -9.89
CA LYS A 177 11.22 23.10 -11.21
C LYS A 177 10.40 24.38 -11.09
N SER A 178 10.98 25.54 -11.43
CA SER A 178 10.20 26.76 -11.58
C SER A 178 9.11 26.54 -12.65
N VAL A 179 7.88 26.75 -12.29
CA VAL A 179 6.73 26.54 -13.19
C VAL A 179 5.95 27.84 -13.30
N ASP A 180 6.12 28.51 -14.44
CA ASP A 180 5.32 29.69 -14.78
C ASP A 180 3.88 29.32 -15.13
N GLN A 181 2.97 30.25 -14.89
CA GLN A 181 1.59 30.19 -15.38
C GLN A 181 0.85 28.90 -14.98
N VAL A 182 0.99 28.49 -13.74
CA VAL A 182 0.39 27.23 -13.22
C VAL A 182 -1.10 27.12 -13.55
N GLY A 183 -1.86 28.20 -13.40
CA GLY A 183 -3.30 28.21 -13.72
C GLY A 183 -3.58 27.93 -15.20
N MET A 184 -2.79 28.53 -16.11
CA MET A 184 -2.95 28.28 -17.55
C MET A 184 -2.54 26.86 -17.94
N ARG A 185 -1.49 26.33 -17.33
CA ARG A 185 -1.07 24.93 -17.53
C ARG A 185 -2.12 23.95 -17.04
N LEU A 186 -2.72 24.24 -15.88
CA LEU A 186 -3.83 23.46 -15.35
C LEU A 186 -5.04 23.49 -16.29
N MET A 187 -5.42 24.67 -16.80
CA MET A 187 -6.52 24.78 -17.77
C MET A 187 -6.24 23.96 -19.04
N LYS A 188 -5.02 24.06 -19.61
CA LYS A 188 -4.64 23.25 -20.77
C LYS A 188 -4.67 21.75 -20.50
N PHE A 189 -4.24 21.33 -19.30
CA PHE A 189 -4.32 19.95 -18.88
C PHE A 189 -5.78 19.49 -18.80
N CYS A 190 -6.63 20.27 -18.12
CA CYS A 190 -8.06 19.96 -18.00
C CYS A 190 -8.76 19.89 -19.36
N ALA A 191 -8.46 20.81 -20.28
CA ALA A 191 -9.00 20.79 -21.63
C ALA A 191 -8.55 19.55 -22.42
N LYS A 192 -7.29 19.14 -22.28
CA LYS A 192 -6.75 17.92 -22.92
C LYS A 192 -7.48 16.65 -22.47
N TRP A 193 -7.91 16.61 -21.21
CA TRP A 193 -8.47 15.41 -20.57
C TRP A 193 -9.98 15.52 -20.32
N ASP A 194 -10.65 16.49 -20.94
CA ASP A 194 -12.10 16.76 -20.82
C ASP A 194 -12.59 16.90 -19.35
N MET A 195 -11.76 17.57 -18.53
CA MET A 195 -12.01 17.78 -17.11
C MET A 195 -12.72 19.13 -16.86
N GLN A 196 -13.88 19.34 -17.47
CA GLN A 196 -14.60 20.62 -17.49
C GLN A 196 -14.85 21.18 -16.09
N ARG A 197 -15.31 20.35 -15.15
CA ARG A 197 -15.61 20.78 -13.77
C ARG A 197 -14.42 21.37 -13.02
N ILE A 198 -13.21 20.89 -13.31
CA ILE A 198 -11.98 21.43 -12.74
C ILE A 198 -11.55 22.67 -13.52
N ALA A 199 -11.69 22.67 -14.84
CA ALA A 199 -11.39 23.81 -15.69
C ALA A 199 -12.19 25.06 -15.30
N ASP A 200 -13.48 24.91 -14.99
CA ASP A 200 -14.38 26.00 -14.57
C ASP A 200 -13.90 26.67 -13.27
N GLN A 201 -13.14 25.98 -12.44
CA GLN A 201 -12.59 26.47 -11.18
C GLN A 201 -11.05 26.42 -11.15
N ALA A 202 -10.41 26.47 -12.31
CA ALA A 202 -8.96 26.26 -12.45
C ALA A 202 -8.13 27.21 -11.58
N GLN A 203 -8.57 28.45 -11.37
CA GLN A 203 -7.85 29.41 -10.52
C GLN A 203 -7.86 29.00 -9.04
N ALA A 204 -8.98 28.47 -8.55
CA ALA A 204 -9.07 27.98 -7.17
C ALA A 204 -8.16 26.78 -6.96
N PHE A 205 -8.15 25.83 -7.91
CA PHE A 205 -7.28 24.65 -7.84
C PHE A 205 -5.80 24.97 -8.12
N ALA A 206 -5.51 26.01 -8.93
CA ALA A 206 -4.14 26.42 -9.19
C ALA A 206 -3.46 27.11 -7.99
N LYS A 207 -4.25 27.78 -7.14
CA LYS A 207 -3.71 28.58 -6.02
C LYS A 207 -2.82 27.76 -5.07
N PRO A 208 -3.20 26.59 -4.55
CA PRO A 208 -2.31 25.77 -3.73
C PRO A 208 -1.10 25.22 -4.49
N LEU A 209 -1.25 24.96 -5.79
CA LEU A 209 -0.13 24.54 -6.64
C LEU A 209 0.88 25.66 -6.86
N GLN A 210 0.42 26.90 -7.03
CA GLN A 210 1.30 28.08 -7.17
C GLN A 210 2.12 28.35 -5.91
N ALA A 211 1.57 28.10 -4.73
CA ALA A 211 2.27 28.30 -3.47
C ALA A 211 3.52 27.39 -3.34
N ARG A 212 3.54 26.25 -4.01
CA ARG A 212 4.67 25.32 -4.03
C ARG A 212 5.79 25.77 -4.98
N TYR A 213 5.47 26.59 -5.98
CA TYR A 213 6.40 27.10 -6.98
C TYR A 213 6.45 28.63 -6.92
N PRO A 214 7.10 29.21 -5.88
CA PRO A 214 7.26 30.65 -5.83
C PRO A 214 8.06 31.13 -7.05
N VAL A 215 7.60 32.21 -7.65
CA VAL A 215 8.26 32.88 -8.78
C VAL A 215 9.53 33.53 -8.29
#